data_5cb658a51fa4a29a69b15f0c537a1c0c
#
_entry.id   5cb658a51fa4a29a69b15f0c537a1c0c
#
_cell.length_a   1.000
_cell.length_b   1.000
_cell.length_c   1.000
_cell.angle_alpha   90.00
_cell.angle_beta   90.00
_cell.angle_gamma   90.00
#
_symmetry.space_group_name_H-M   'P 1'
#
loop_
_entity.id
_entity.type
_entity.pdbx_description
1 polymer ?
#
loop_
_entity_poly.entity_id
_entity_poly.type
_entity_poly.pdbx_seq_one_letter_code
_entity_poly.pdbx_strand_id
1 'polypeptide(L)'
;MRSTGIWALALTSLLSTQAFAVELPGKGVTVKPLQSTLAEESFQTELVNRALVKLGYDVQPTDEVEYNIAYTSIASGDATYMAVNWDPLQTDMYQSAGGDKKFYRQGAYITNAAQGYLIDKKTADQYHISDISQLKDPKLAKLFDADGDGKADLAGCEPGWVCGNVINTHIKAYGLSNTVTQNQGNYSAIIADTLTRYKQGKPVLYFTWTPYWVSDELAPGRDVV
;
A
#
# COMPACT_ATOMS: atom_id res chain seq x y z
N MET A 1 41.19 87.26 7.08
CA MET A 1 41.36 85.94 6.48
C MET A 1 40.27 85.03 7.15
N ARG A 2 39.23 84.72 6.42
CA ARG A 2 38.06 83.91 6.91
C ARG A 2 38.15 82.49 6.34
N SER A 3 38.26 81.51 7.21
CA SER A 3 38.30 80.09 6.89
C SER A 3 36.84 79.57 6.90
N THR A 4 36.35 79.15 5.77
CA THR A 4 35.05 78.50 5.59
C THR A 4 35.25 76.97 5.70
N GLY A 5 34.74 76.40 6.81
CA GLY A 5 34.73 74.96 6.99
C GLY A 5 33.49 74.38 6.27
N ILE A 6 33.69 73.42 5.37
CA ILE A 6 32.65 72.66 4.67
C ILE A 6 32.34 71.40 5.53
N TRP A 7 31.13 71.34 6.03
CA TRP A 7 30.57 70.12 6.68
C TRP A 7 29.99 69.23 5.61
N ALA A 8 30.60 68.08 5.36
CA ALA A 8 30.05 67.02 4.51
C ALA A 8 29.11 66.14 5.36
N LEU A 9 27.79 66.23 5.13
CA LEU A 9 26.81 65.28 5.64
C LEU A 9 26.90 63.98 4.83
N ALA A 10 27.43 62.93 5.41
CA ALA A 10 27.31 61.58 4.88
C ALA A 10 25.91 60.99 5.17
N LEU A 11 25.05 60.96 4.18
CA LEU A 11 23.77 60.22 4.22
C LEU A 11 24.08 58.73 4.05
N THR A 12 24.12 57.99 5.15
CA THR A 12 24.10 56.51 5.14
C THR A 12 22.69 56.06 4.87
N SER A 13 22.36 55.68 3.63
CA SER A 13 21.14 54.99 3.27
C SER A 13 21.20 53.54 3.77
N LEU A 14 20.50 53.24 4.85
CA LEU A 14 20.19 51.90 5.32
C LEU A 14 19.28 51.25 4.29
N LEU A 15 19.82 50.45 3.40
CA LEU A 15 19.09 49.49 2.58
C LEU A 15 18.58 48.37 3.52
N SER A 16 17.39 48.54 4.04
CA SER A 16 16.66 47.45 4.70
C SER A 16 16.29 46.41 3.63
N THR A 17 17.07 45.35 3.51
CA THR A 17 16.67 44.14 2.80
C THR A 17 15.50 43.53 3.52
N GLN A 18 14.29 43.82 3.04
CA GLN A 18 13.11 43.04 3.48
C GLN A 18 13.28 41.61 2.94
N ALA A 19 13.69 40.70 3.80
CA ALA A 19 13.60 39.30 3.53
C ALA A 19 12.08 38.97 3.42
N PHE A 20 11.58 38.84 2.21
CA PHE A 20 10.26 38.27 1.99
C PHE A 20 10.32 36.83 2.49
N ALA A 21 9.77 36.56 3.69
CA ALA A 21 9.52 35.21 4.13
C ALA A 21 8.57 34.58 3.11
N VAL A 22 9.05 33.58 2.37
CA VAL A 22 8.20 32.81 1.46
C VAL A 22 7.12 32.16 2.33
N GLU A 23 5.88 32.58 2.12
CA GLU A 23 4.75 31.99 2.84
C GLU A 23 4.63 30.52 2.46
N LEU A 24 4.58 29.64 3.46
CA LEU A 24 4.45 28.20 3.22
C LEU A 24 3.11 27.91 2.53
N PRO A 25 3.07 27.03 1.52
CA PRO A 25 1.89 26.80 0.69
C PRO A 25 0.70 26.24 1.47
N GLY A 26 0.95 25.56 2.59
CA GLY A 26 -0.07 24.94 3.45
C GLY A 26 -0.59 25.84 4.56
N LYS A 27 -0.10 27.09 4.69
CA LYS A 27 -0.50 27.96 5.79
C LYS A 27 -2.01 28.19 5.84
N GLY A 28 -2.62 27.81 6.97
CA GLY A 28 -4.07 27.94 7.17
C GLY A 28 -4.92 26.88 6.46
N VAL A 29 -4.30 25.87 5.89
CA VAL A 29 -5.00 24.75 5.23
C VAL A 29 -4.93 23.52 6.09
N THR A 30 -6.08 23.01 6.53
CA THR A 30 -6.22 21.76 7.27
C THR A 30 -6.39 20.60 6.28
N VAL A 31 -5.70 19.49 6.54
CA VAL A 31 -5.82 18.24 5.77
C VAL A 31 -6.15 17.07 6.69
N LYS A 32 -7.01 16.17 6.21
CA LYS A 32 -7.50 14.99 6.93
C LYS A 32 -7.07 13.74 6.16
N PRO A 33 -5.98 13.08 6.56
CA PRO A 33 -5.49 11.88 5.91
C PRO A 33 -6.31 10.64 6.27
N LEU A 34 -6.44 9.72 5.31
CA LEU A 34 -6.97 8.38 5.51
C LEU A 34 -5.94 7.34 5.09
N GLN A 35 -6.01 6.16 5.69
CA GLN A 35 -5.20 4.99 5.33
C GLN A 35 -5.96 3.69 5.58
N SER A 36 -5.48 2.57 5.04
CA SER A 36 -5.93 1.24 5.46
C SER A 36 -5.20 0.77 6.73
N THR A 37 -5.51 -0.43 7.18
CA THR A 37 -4.87 -1.07 8.35
C THR A 37 -3.48 -1.64 8.05
N LEU A 38 -2.98 -1.50 6.81
CA LEU A 38 -1.68 -2.04 6.40
C LEU A 38 -0.51 -1.21 6.93
N ALA A 39 0.46 -1.88 7.55
CA ALA A 39 1.61 -1.23 8.17
C ALA A 39 2.48 -0.44 7.17
N GLU A 40 2.67 -0.94 5.94
CA GLU A 40 3.41 -0.22 4.90
C GLU A 40 2.66 1.04 4.43
N GLU A 41 1.34 1.03 4.41
CA GLU A 41 0.55 2.22 4.09
C GLU A 41 0.63 3.26 5.21
N SER A 42 0.65 2.82 6.47
CA SER A 42 0.87 3.71 7.61
C SER A 42 2.22 4.42 7.51
N PHE A 43 3.27 3.69 7.14
CA PHE A 43 4.60 4.29 6.93
C PHE A 43 4.59 5.31 5.79
N GLN A 44 3.98 4.98 4.66
CA GLN A 44 3.87 5.85 3.50
C GLN A 44 3.04 7.11 3.81
N THR A 45 1.92 6.95 4.49
CA THR A 45 1.05 8.05 4.92
C THR A 45 1.80 8.98 5.87
N GLU A 46 2.56 8.44 6.83
CA GLU A 46 3.35 9.25 7.75
C GLU A 46 4.45 10.04 7.05
N LEU A 47 5.10 9.50 6.01
CA LEU A 47 6.05 10.26 5.18
C LEU A 47 5.39 11.46 4.50
N VAL A 48 4.19 11.27 3.94
CA VAL A 48 3.41 12.34 3.31
C VAL A 48 2.98 13.37 4.36
N ASN A 49 2.46 12.93 5.50
CA ASN A 49 2.06 13.80 6.61
C ASN A 49 3.20 14.71 7.04
N ARG A 50 4.39 14.15 7.26
CA ARG A 50 5.59 14.93 7.65
C ARG A 50 6.01 15.95 6.59
N ALA A 51 5.89 15.59 5.31
CA ALA A 51 6.17 16.52 4.22
C ALA A 51 5.16 17.67 4.22
N LEU A 52 3.87 17.39 4.39
CA LEU A 52 2.82 18.40 4.44
C LEU A 52 2.99 19.33 5.65
N VAL A 53 3.31 18.79 6.84
CA VAL A 53 3.61 19.62 8.02
C VAL A 53 4.77 20.58 7.75
N LYS A 54 5.85 20.11 7.09
CA LYS A 54 6.99 20.99 6.71
C LYS A 54 6.59 22.06 5.71
N LEU A 55 5.58 21.81 4.89
CA LEU A 55 5.00 22.77 3.94
C LEU A 55 3.97 23.71 4.59
N GLY A 56 3.72 23.57 5.89
CA GLY A 56 2.85 24.47 6.67
C GLY A 56 1.39 24.06 6.74
N TYR A 57 1.02 22.85 6.29
CA TYR A 57 -0.33 22.31 6.43
C TYR A 57 -0.61 21.92 7.88
N ASP A 58 -1.86 22.10 8.32
CA ASP A 58 -2.41 21.56 9.57
C ASP A 58 -2.92 20.15 9.30
N VAL A 59 -2.06 19.15 9.57
CA VAL A 59 -2.35 17.74 9.32
C VAL A 59 -3.04 17.15 10.54
N GLN A 60 -4.28 16.73 10.35
CA GLN A 60 -5.07 16.07 11.38
C GLN A 60 -4.60 14.62 11.62
N PRO A 61 -4.95 13.99 12.74
CA PRO A 61 -4.70 12.56 12.95
C PRO A 61 -5.22 11.74 11.78
N THR A 62 -4.46 10.72 11.39
CA THR A 62 -4.85 9.80 10.31
C THR A 62 -5.90 8.84 10.81
N ASP A 63 -7.01 8.70 10.08
CA ASP A 63 -8.03 7.71 10.36
C ASP A 63 -7.82 6.45 9.51
N GLU A 64 -8.00 5.28 10.16
CA GLU A 64 -7.95 3.98 9.49
C GLU A 64 -9.35 3.58 9.02
N VAL A 65 -9.49 3.33 7.71
CA VAL A 65 -10.76 2.96 7.09
C VAL A 65 -10.55 1.98 5.93
N GLU A 66 -11.62 1.28 5.56
CA GLU A 66 -11.64 0.48 4.35
C GLU A 66 -11.55 1.35 3.09
N TYR A 67 -10.98 0.84 2.00
CA TYR A 67 -10.75 1.61 0.77
C TYR A 67 -12.01 2.25 0.19
N ASN A 68 -13.13 1.52 0.17
CA ASN A 68 -14.40 2.06 -0.33
C ASN A 68 -14.87 3.27 0.50
N ILE A 69 -14.64 3.25 1.81
CA ILE A 69 -14.95 4.38 2.70
C ILE A 69 -13.99 5.53 2.42
N ALA A 70 -12.69 5.25 2.25
CA ALA A 70 -11.69 6.28 1.92
C ALA A 70 -12.06 7.03 0.64
N TYR A 71 -12.37 6.30 -0.45
CA TYR A 71 -12.77 6.93 -1.70
C TYR A 71 -14.05 7.77 -1.55
N THR A 72 -15.06 7.25 -0.85
CA THR A 72 -16.32 7.98 -0.65
C THR A 72 -16.11 9.24 0.17
N SER A 73 -15.35 9.16 1.28
CA SER A 73 -15.10 10.29 2.17
C SER A 73 -14.27 11.40 1.50
N ILE A 74 -13.30 11.04 0.66
CA ILE A 74 -12.53 12.02 -0.10
C ILE A 74 -13.42 12.66 -1.17
N ALA A 75 -14.23 11.87 -1.88
CA ALA A 75 -15.12 12.38 -2.93
C ALA A 75 -16.21 13.33 -2.39
N SER A 76 -16.68 13.14 -1.14
CA SER A 76 -17.64 14.02 -0.45
C SER A 76 -16.97 15.25 0.16
N GLY A 77 -15.65 15.22 0.41
CA GLY A 77 -14.91 16.29 1.08
C GLY A 77 -14.83 16.12 2.61
N ASP A 78 -15.24 14.98 3.15
CA ASP A 78 -15.15 14.67 4.57
C ASP A 78 -13.70 14.37 4.99
N ALA A 79 -12.90 13.84 4.03
CA ALA A 79 -11.46 13.66 4.14
C ALA A 79 -10.73 14.35 2.98
N THR A 80 -9.41 14.50 3.10
CA THR A 80 -8.63 15.26 2.12
C THR A 80 -7.86 14.36 1.17
N TYR A 81 -7.21 13.31 1.67
CA TYR A 81 -6.38 12.45 0.85
C TYR A 81 -6.15 11.08 1.48
N MET A 82 -5.75 10.16 0.64
CA MET A 82 -5.15 8.88 0.97
C MET A 82 -3.80 8.81 0.23
N ALA A 83 -2.73 8.50 0.94
CA ALA A 83 -1.38 8.50 0.36
C ALA A 83 -1.16 7.32 -0.59
N VAL A 84 -1.95 6.26 -0.46
CA VAL A 84 -1.79 5.01 -1.20
C VAL A 84 -2.99 4.77 -2.12
N ASN A 85 -2.69 4.45 -3.37
CA ASN A 85 -3.67 4.00 -4.37
C ASN A 85 -3.05 2.85 -5.18
N TRP A 86 -3.63 1.68 -5.11
CA TRP A 86 -3.18 0.50 -5.84
C TRP A 86 -3.78 0.47 -7.25
N ASP A 87 -3.16 1.20 -8.18
CA ASP A 87 -3.57 1.26 -9.58
C ASP A 87 -2.88 0.13 -10.39
N PRO A 88 -3.59 -0.64 -11.23
CA PRO A 88 -5.02 -0.51 -11.60
C PRO A 88 -6.01 -1.25 -10.70
N LEU A 89 -5.57 -1.92 -9.63
CA LEU A 89 -6.42 -2.80 -8.80
C LEU A 89 -7.66 -2.09 -8.26
N GLN A 90 -7.52 -0.82 -7.85
CA GLN A 90 -8.61 -0.03 -7.26
C GLN A 90 -9.34 0.87 -8.28
N THR A 91 -9.12 0.67 -9.58
CA THR A 91 -9.72 1.51 -10.63
C THR A 91 -11.24 1.61 -10.54
N ASP A 92 -11.93 0.49 -10.27
CA ASP A 92 -13.40 0.50 -10.19
C ASP A 92 -13.91 1.32 -8.99
N MET A 93 -13.25 1.25 -7.84
CA MET A 93 -13.57 2.08 -6.66
C MET A 93 -13.35 3.55 -6.97
N TYR A 94 -12.21 3.88 -7.57
CA TYR A 94 -11.88 5.24 -8.00
C TYR A 94 -12.93 5.82 -8.96
N GLN A 95 -13.28 5.09 -10.02
CA GLN A 95 -14.28 5.52 -11.00
C GLN A 95 -15.68 5.66 -10.38
N SER A 96 -16.09 4.71 -9.55
CA SER A 96 -17.39 4.73 -8.87
C SER A 96 -17.53 5.91 -7.91
N ALA A 97 -16.45 6.37 -7.30
CA ALA A 97 -16.44 7.54 -6.43
C ALA A 97 -16.33 8.89 -7.19
N GLY A 98 -16.24 8.86 -8.53
CA GLY A 98 -16.27 10.04 -9.39
C GLY A 98 -15.02 10.30 -10.21
N GLY A 99 -13.96 9.47 -10.05
CA GLY A 99 -12.74 9.52 -10.85
C GLY A 99 -12.08 10.91 -10.88
N ASP A 100 -11.50 11.29 -12.01
CA ASP A 100 -10.77 12.55 -12.18
C ASP A 100 -11.62 13.81 -11.93
N LYS A 101 -12.95 13.68 -11.83
CA LYS A 101 -13.83 14.81 -11.46
C LYS A 101 -13.80 15.13 -9.96
N LYS A 102 -13.40 14.16 -9.15
CA LYS A 102 -13.39 14.25 -7.68
C LYS A 102 -12.00 14.13 -7.07
N PHE A 103 -11.08 13.48 -7.77
CA PHE A 103 -9.75 13.20 -7.27
C PHE A 103 -8.68 13.83 -8.16
N TYR A 104 -7.59 14.21 -7.53
CA TYR A 104 -6.34 14.51 -8.20
C TYR A 104 -5.32 13.43 -7.86
N ARG A 105 -4.75 12.77 -8.86
CA ARG A 105 -3.64 11.85 -8.74
C ARG A 105 -2.67 12.03 -9.89
N GLN A 106 -1.38 11.99 -9.62
CA GLN A 106 -0.37 12.16 -10.67
C GLN A 106 0.90 11.39 -10.34
N GLY A 107 1.33 10.58 -11.31
CA GLY A 107 2.53 9.76 -11.18
C GLY A 107 2.37 8.62 -10.19
N ALA A 108 3.48 7.92 -9.93
CA ALA A 108 3.58 6.89 -8.92
C ALA A 108 4.92 7.05 -8.20
N TYR A 109 4.91 7.04 -6.88
CA TYR A 109 6.13 7.09 -6.06
C TYR A 109 6.67 5.70 -5.74
N ILE A 110 5.86 4.64 -5.93
CA ILE A 110 6.29 3.25 -5.95
C ILE A 110 6.00 2.68 -7.33
N THR A 111 7.01 2.10 -7.97
CA THR A 111 6.93 1.45 -9.28
C THR A 111 7.34 -0.01 -9.16
N ASN A 112 6.96 -0.82 -10.16
CA ASN A 112 7.27 -2.24 -10.21
C ASN A 112 6.63 -3.04 -9.04
N ALA A 113 5.53 -2.55 -8.47
CA ALA A 113 4.73 -3.34 -7.56
C ALA A 113 4.15 -4.55 -8.31
N ALA A 114 4.19 -5.71 -7.67
CA ALA A 114 3.65 -6.94 -8.22
C ALA A 114 2.88 -7.69 -7.14
N GLN A 115 1.90 -8.48 -7.55
CA GLN A 115 1.14 -9.35 -6.65
C GLN A 115 0.98 -10.73 -7.27
N GLY A 116 0.84 -11.75 -6.44
CA GLY A 116 0.71 -13.12 -6.94
C GLY A 116 0.59 -14.16 -5.86
N TYR A 117 0.66 -15.40 -6.28
CA TYR A 117 0.63 -16.57 -5.42
C TYR A 117 2.03 -17.11 -5.26
N LEU A 118 2.39 -17.46 -4.05
CA LEU A 118 3.67 -18.08 -3.73
C LEU A 118 3.45 -19.36 -2.95
N ILE A 119 4.33 -20.33 -3.18
CA ILE A 119 4.44 -21.56 -2.40
C ILE A 119 5.88 -21.72 -1.89
N ASP A 120 6.06 -22.51 -0.82
CA ASP A 120 7.40 -22.81 -0.36
C ASP A 120 8.22 -23.52 -1.42
N LYS A 121 9.48 -23.08 -1.59
CA LYS A 121 10.38 -23.57 -2.62
C LYS A 121 10.67 -25.06 -2.48
N LYS A 122 10.72 -25.59 -1.26
CA LYS A 122 10.94 -27.02 -1.02
C LYS A 122 9.85 -27.87 -1.67
N THR A 123 8.58 -27.51 -1.46
CA THR A 123 7.44 -28.21 -2.07
C THR A 123 7.43 -28.02 -3.57
N ALA A 124 7.68 -26.80 -4.06
CA ALA A 124 7.76 -26.51 -5.48
C ALA A 124 8.80 -27.38 -6.19
N ASP A 125 10.03 -27.44 -5.66
CA ASP A 125 11.12 -28.22 -6.25
C ASP A 125 10.83 -29.74 -6.18
N GLN A 126 10.33 -30.23 -5.05
CA GLN A 126 10.04 -31.64 -4.83
C GLN A 126 8.96 -32.19 -5.77
N TYR A 127 7.92 -31.39 -6.03
CA TYR A 127 6.76 -31.82 -6.84
C TYR A 127 6.71 -31.16 -8.20
N HIS A 128 7.75 -30.38 -8.58
CA HIS A 128 7.86 -29.66 -9.84
C HIS A 128 6.66 -28.73 -10.12
N ILE A 129 6.22 -28.01 -9.07
CA ILE A 129 5.13 -27.05 -9.17
C ILE A 129 5.72 -25.69 -9.58
N SER A 130 5.27 -25.16 -10.70
CA SER A 130 5.70 -23.87 -11.25
C SER A 130 4.53 -22.96 -11.67
N ASP A 131 3.31 -23.49 -11.62
CA ASP A 131 2.10 -22.77 -12.01
C ASP A 131 0.92 -23.21 -11.16
N ILE A 132 0.11 -22.24 -10.73
CA ILE A 132 -1.05 -22.51 -9.86
C ILE A 132 -2.07 -23.47 -10.51
N SER A 133 -2.17 -23.51 -11.82
CA SER A 133 -3.10 -24.40 -12.52
C SER A 133 -2.79 -25.88 -12.31
N GLN A 134 -1.57 -26.23 -11.91
CA GLN A 134 -1.19 -27.60 -11.56
C GLN A 134 -1.95 -28.12 -10.31
N LEU A 135 -2.45 -27.21 -9.47
CA LEU A 135 -3.30 -27.57 -8.33
C LEU A 135 -4.70 -28.09 -8.74
N LYS A 136 -4.99 -28.22 -10.04
CA LYS A 136 -6.11 -29.05 -10.52
C LYS A 136 -5.95 -30.53 -10.15
N ASP A 137 -4.71 -30.99 -10.04
CA ASP A 137 -4.44 -32.34 -9.53
C ASP A 137 -4.73 -32.37 -8.02
N PRO A 138 -5.72 -33.14 -7.56
CA PRO A 138 -6.05 -33.23 -6.14
C PRO A 138 -4.90 -33.73 -5.27
N LYS A 139 -3.94 -34.46 -5.85
CA LYS A 139 -2.76 -34.94 -5.12
C LYS A 139 -1.81 -33.79 -4.77
N LEU A 140 -1.65 -32.83 -5.72
CA LEU A 140 -0.83 -31.66 -5.49
C LEU A 140 -1.57 -30.66 -4.59
N ALA A 141 -2.86 -30.45 -4.78
CA ALA A 141 -3.68 -29.60 -3.94
C ALA A 141 -3.63 -30.02 -2.47
N LYS A 142 -3.72 -31.35 -2.22
CA LYS A 142 -3.68 -31.91 -0.86
C LYS A 142 -2.37 -31.63 -0.10
N LEU A 143 -1.30 -31.26 -0.77
CA LEU A 143 -0.04 -30.86 -0.08
C LEU A 143 -0.26 -29.60 0.76
N PHE A 144 -1.16 -28.71 0.33
CA PHE A 144 -1.49 -27.44 0.95
C PHE A 144 -2.79 -27.47 1.75
N ASP A 145 -3.39 -28.63 1.93
CA ASP A 145 -4.59 -28.86 2.75
C ASP A 145 -4.21 -28.76 4.24
N ALA A 146 -4.58 -27.69 4.88
CA ALA A 146 -4.25 -27.40 6.25
C ALA A 146 -5.33 -27.80 7.23
N ASP A 147 -6.59 -27.77 6.81
CA ASP A 147 -7.77 -28.05 7.64
C ASP A 147 -8.34 -29.47 7.45
N GLY A 148 -7.89 -30.19 6.41
CA GLY A 148 -8.27 -31.57 6.15
C GLY A 148 -9.52 -31.77 5.32
N ASP A 149 -9.99 -30.72 4.63
CA ASP A 149 -11.17 -30.77 3.75
C ASP A 149 -10.88 -31.38 2.36
N GLY A 150 -9.62 -31.64 2.05
CA GLY A 150 -9.15 -32.23 0.80
C GLY A 150 -8.80 -31.22 -0.27
N LYS A 151 -8.87 -29.93 -0.01
CA LYS A 151 -8.47 -28.87 -0.91
C LYS A 151 -7.23 -28.13 -0.42
N ALA A 152 -6.57 -27.46 -1.33
CA ALA A 152 -5.48 -26.54 -0.97
C ALA A 152 -6.06 -25.26 -0.31
N ASP A 153 -5.50 -24.89 0.82
CA ASP A 153 -5.80 -23.67 1.55
C ASP A 153 -4.95 -22.53 1.02
N LEU A 154 -5.52 -21.73 0.12
CA LEU A 154 -4.88 -20.50 -0.32
C LEU A 154 -5.09 -19.41 0.73
N ALA A 155 -4.04 -19.07 1.49
CA ALA A 155 -4.03 -17.92 2.37
C ALA A 155 -4.22 -16.65 1.53
N GLY A 156 -5.41 -16.11 1.52
CA GLY A 156 -5.88 -15.08 0.59
C GLY A 156 -5.87 -13.68 1.18
N CYS A 157 -6.92 -12.92 0.87
CA CYS A 157 -7.04 -11.52 1.22
C CYS A 157 -8.00 -11.28 2.38
N GLU A 158 -7.90 -10.09 2.95
CA GLU A 158 -8.90 -9.60 3.90
C GLU A 158 -10.25 -9.39 3.20
N PRO A 159 -11.37 -9.73 3.85
CA PRO A 159 -12.70 -9.43 3.32
C PRO A 159 -12.87 -7.94 3.04
N GLY A 160 -13.43 -7.60 1.89
CA GLY A 160 -13.58 -6.19 1.47
C GLY A 160 -12.45 -5.68 0.58
N TRP A 161 -11.30 -6.35 0.55
CA TRP A 161 -10.25 -6.01 -0.39
C TRP A 161 -10.53 -6.56 -1.80
N VAL A 162 -10.13 -5.78 -2.83
CA VAL A 162 -10.34 -6.16 -4.24
C VAL A 162 -9.67 -7.47 -4.60
N CYS A 163 -8.50 -7.75 -4.03
CA CYS A 163 -7.74 -8.98 -4.30
C CYS A 163 -8.53 -10.25 -3.98
N GLY A 164 -9.43 -10.25 -3.00
CA GLY A 164 -10.28 -11.40 -2.71
C GLY A 164 -11.15 -11.81 -3.91
N ASN A 165 -11.72 -10.83 -4.61
CA ASN A 165 -12.50 -11.07 -5.82
C ASN A 165 -11.61 -11.50 -7.00
N VAL A 166 -10.41 -10.93 -7.11
CA VAL A 166 -9.43 -11.34 -8.12
C VAL A 166 -9.03 -12.79 -7.92
N ILE A 167 -8.69 -13.19 -6.70
CA ILE A 167 -8.35 -14.59 -6.36
C ILE A 167 -9.49 -15.53 -6.70
N ASN A 168 -10.73 -15.22 -6.32
CA ASN A 168 -11.90 -16.05 -6.64
C ASN A 168 -12.12 -16.15 -8.17
N THR A 169 -11.85 -15.09 -8.91
CA THR A 169 -11.91 -15.11 -10.37
C THR A 169 -10.83 -16.02 -10.96
N HIS A 170 -9.61 -15.96 -10.44
CA HIS A 170 -8.52 -16.84 -10.87
C HIS A 170 -8.80 -18.30 -10.54
N ILE A 171 -9.31 -18.61 -9.33
CA ILE A 171 -9.73 -19.98 -8.95
C ILE A 171 -10.71 -20.55 -9.97
N LYS A 172 -11.70 -19.76 -10.40
CA LYS A 172 -12.67 -20.17 -11.43
C LYS A 172 -12.02 -20.30 -12.81
N ALA A 173 -11.28 -19.29 -13.24
CA ALA A 173 -10.68 -19.22 -14.57
C ALA A 173 -9.65 -20.34 -14.80
N TYR A 174 -8.87 -20.68 -13.78
CA TYR A 174 -7.93 -21.78 -13.80
C TYR A 174 -8.56 -23.14 -13.52
N GLY A 175 -9.88 -23.22 -13.29
CA GLY A 175 -10.60 -24.48 -13.03
C GLY A 175 -10.22 -25.15 -11.71
N LEU A 176 -9.91 -24.36 -10.69
CA LEU A 176 -9.44 -24.81 -9.37
C LEU A 176 -10.57 -24.92 -8.32
N SER A 177 -11.80 -24.62 -8.65
CA SER A 177 -12.92 -24.54 -7.69
C SER A 177 -13.17 -25.80 -6.86
N ASN A 178 -12.75 -26.96 -7.39
CA ASN A 178 -12.89 -28.25 -6.69
C ASN A 178 -11.68 -28.61 -5.82
N THR A 179 -10.56 -27.92 -6.00
CA THR A 179 -9.27 -28.29 -5.40
C THR A 179 -8.60 -27.19 -4.60
N VAL A 180 -9.07 -25.96 -4.68
CA VAL A 180 -8.50 -24.82 -3.96
C VAL A 180 -9.60 -24.01 -3.30
N THR A 181 -9.42 -23.68 -2.03
CA THR A 181 -10.24 -22.75 -1.26
C THR A 181 -9.43 -21.51 -0.91
N GLN A 182 -10.00 -20.33 -1.13
CA GLN A 182 -9.40 -19.08 -0.63
C GLN A 182 -9.82 -18.89 0.83
N ASN A 183 -8.85 -18.86 1.75
CA ASN A 183 -9.07 -18.52 3.14
C ASN A 183 -8.94 -17.00 3.31
N GLN A 184 -10.03 -16.37 3.73
CA GLN A 184 -10.10 -14.94 3.96
C GLN A 184 -10.18 -14.63 5.46
N GLY A 185 -9.57 -13.54 5.87
CA GLY A 185 -9.55 -13.08 7.25
C GLY A 185 -8.66 -11.86 7.41
N ASN A 186 -8.38 -11.46 8.64
CA ASN A 186 -7.39 -10.41 8.88
C ASN A 186 -6.05 -10.82 8.28
N TYR A 187 -5.54 -10.02 7.31
CA TYR A 187 -4.39 -10.40 6.50
C TYR A 187 -3.12 -10.59 7.34
N SER A 188 -2.92 -9.76 8.36
CA SER A 188 -1.75 -9.89 9.24
C SER A 188 -1.77 -11.20 10.01
N ALA A 189 -2.94 -11.68 10.45
CA ALA A 189 -3.09 -12.96 11.13
C ALA A 189 -2.86 -14.14 10.16
N ILE A 190 -3.38 -14.05 8.93
CA ILE A 190 -3.17 -15.04 7.86
C ILE A 190 -1.68 -15.20 7.56
N ILE A 191 -0.94 -14.09 7.41
CA ILE A 191 0.49 -14.11 7.14
C ILE A 191 1.29 -14.63 8.35
N ALA A 192 0.91 -14.30 9.57
CA ALA A 192 1.55 -14.84 10.77
C ALA A 192 1.40 -16.36 10.85
N ASP A 193 0.22 -16.91 10.50
CA ASP A 193 0.03 -18.36 10.40
C ASP A 193 0.87 -18.98 9.28
N THR A 194 0.89 -18.36 8.09
CA THR A 194 1.70 -18.79 6.95
C THR A 194 3.19 -18.89 7.34
N LEU A 195 3.74 -17.86 8.00
CA LEU A 195 5.12 -17.87 8.49
C LEU A 195 5.36 -18.95 9.55
N THR A 196 4.40 -19.16 10.44
CA THR A 196 4.48 -20.21 11.46
C THR A 196 4.51 -21.59 10.83
N ARG A 197 3.65 -21.87 9.87
CA ARG A 197 3.61 -23.14 9.11
C ARG A 197 4.91 -23.35 8.35
N TYR A 198 5.40 -22.31 7.65
CA TYR A 198 6.68 -22.38 6.95
C TYR A 198 7.85 -22.73 7.89
N LYS A 199 7.95 -22.06 9.05
CA LYS A 199 8.98 -22.35 10.08
C LYS A 199 8.88 -23.78 10.65
N GLN A 200 7.70 -24.38 10.62
CA GLN A 200 7.47 -25.78 10.96
C GLN A 200 7.80 -26.76 9.82
N GLY A 201 8.25 -26.27 8.68
CA GLY A 201 8.55 -27.07 7.49
C GLY A 201 7.32 -27.62 6.77
N LYS A 202 6.14 -27.07 7.04
CA LYS A 202 4.88 -27.43 6.39
C LYS A 202 4.74 -26.64 5.06
N PRO A 203 4.12 -27.25 4.04
CA PRO A 203 3.80 -26.52 2.81
C PRO A 203 2.90 -25.32 3.07
N VAL A 204 3.15 -24.23 2.31
CA VAL A 204 2.36 -23.00 2.35
C VAL A 204 1.97 -22.59 0.93
N LEU A 205 0.76 -22.06 0.79
CA LEU A 205 0.24 -21.45 -0.43
C LEU A 205 -0.43 -20.13 -0.02
N TYR A 206 0.08 -19.01 -0.51
CA TYR A 206 -0.42 -17.72 -0.06
C TYR A 206 -0.36 -16.66 -1.16
N PHE A 207 -1.24 -15.68 -1.03
CA PHE A 207 -1.25 -14.46 -1.84
C PHE A 207 -0.45 -13.38 -1.12
N THR A 208 0.37 -12.65 -1.86
CA THR A 208 1.10 -11.49 -1.35
C THR A 208 1.45 -10.52 -2.49
N TRP A 209 2.11 -9.43 -2.15
CA TRP A 209 2.58 -8.42 -3.10
C TRP A 209 3.96 -7.90 -2.72
N THR A 210 4.56 -7.15 -3.64
CA THR A 210 5.80 -6.40 -3.40
C THR A 210 5.59 -4.92 -3.78
N PRO A 211 6.20 -3.98 -3.03
CA PRO A 211 7.00 -4.19 -1.81
C PRO A 211 6.13 -4.50 -0.59
N TYR A 212 6.48 -5.52 0.16
CA TYR A 212 5.86 -5.88 1.43
C TYR A 212 6.89 -6.63 2.30
N TRP A 213 6.86 -6.42 3.62
CA TRP A 213 7.85 -6.94 4.55
C TRP A 213 7.97 -8.48 4.56
N VAL A 214 6.91 -9.18 4.18
CA VAL A 214 6.91 -10.65 4.08
C VAL A 214 7.98 -11.17 3.11
N SER A 215 8.33 -10.39 2.08
CA SER A 215 9.39 -10.77 1.13
C SER A 215 10.80 -10.77 1.73
N ASP A 216 11.00 -10.18 2.91
CA ASP A 216 12.26 -10.29 3.65
C ASP A 216 12.31 -11.59 4.47
N GLU A 217 11.16 -12.00 5.03
CA GLU A 217 11.01 -13.26 5.80
C GLU A 217 10.95 -14.48 4.88
N LEU A 218 10.20 -14.39 3.78
CA LEU A 218 10.03 -15.41 2.75
C LEU A 218 10.51 -14.87 1.41
N ALA A 219 11.82 -14.85 1.20
CA ALA A 219 12.42 -14.23 0.02
C ALA A 219 12.11 -15.05 -1.25
N PRO A 220 11.47 -14.40 -2.26
CA PRO A 220 11.24 -15.04 -3.56
C PRO A 220 12.54 -15.55 -4.20
N GLY A 221 12.50 -16.76 -4.75
CA GLY A 221 13.66 -17.43 -5.34
C GLY A 221 14.55 -18.17 -4.33
N ARG A 222 14.55 -17.77 -3.04
CA ARG A 222 15.29 -18.46 -1.96
C ARG A 222 14.38 -19.37 -1.13
N ASP A 223 13.31 -18.83 -0.59
CA ASP A 223 12.43 -19.52 0.35
C ASP A 223 11.12 -19.93 -0.30
N VAL A 224 10.65 -19.13 -1.25
CA VAL A 224 9.36 -19.30 -1.95
C VAL A 224 9.51 -19.01 -3.46
N VAL A 225 8.57 -19.53 -4.22
CA VAL A 225 8.46 -19.31 -5.68
C VAL A 225 7.01 -19.07 -6.06
#